data_9d8a1a23f39e82583a447840291c9096
#
_entry.id   9d8a1a23f39e82583a447840291c9096
#
_cell.length_a   1.000
_cell.length_b   1.000
_cell.length_c   1.000
_cell.angle_alpha   90.00
_cell.angle_beta   90.00
_cell.angle_gamma   90.00
#
_symmetry.space_group_name_H-M   'P 1'
#
loop_
_entity.id
_entity.type
_entity.pdbx_description
1 polymer ?
#
loop_
_entity_poly.entity_id
_entity_poly.type
_entity_poly.pdbx_seq_one_letter_code
_entity_poly.pdbx_strand_id
1 'polypeptide(L)'
;MLNPPSNALSWRVLRNTTGDFTDASSAVEVIYEGGESVFIDTAGVSNAVSYFYKPVYFDGKVWDDQFLAKQVTVANSFTDVSIDPLLCVRDRLDLGLNAMLHAGKLTHPSNAVIPVLLSSPQFEDAQFPLVTLHVEHNQVDNFGLGYALADDVDEFGWYTQSQLSITCWSLNGDERNLFRKAVKAVLLANFEVFDFAGLLQIDVQQSDREEFTLYPWPTYMSETRFSCVSLTALVMTQSPLLEIITVTNVNDEITR
;
A
#
# COMPACT_ATOMS: atom_id res chain seq x y z
N MET A 1 -20.06 -5.59 18.77
CA MET A 1 -20.89 -6.71 19.25
C MET A 1 -22.24 -6.16 19.63
N LEU A 2 -23.30 -6.81 19.18
CA LEU A 2 -24.65 -6.53 19.66
C LEU A 2 -24.92 -7.48 20.82
N ASN A 3 -25.27 -6.95 21.98
CA ASN A 3 -25.74 -7.76 23.10
C ASN A 3 -27.26 -7.80 23.02
N PRO A 4 -27.86 -8.83 22.40
CA PRO A 4 -29.31 -8.93 22.34
C PRO A 4 -29.87 -9.11 23.77
N PRO A 5 -31.10 -8.64 24.04
CA PRO A 5 -31.82 -8.97 25.26
C PRO A 5 -31.89 -10.49 25.44
N SER A 6 -31.91 -10.96 26.67
CA SER A 6 -31.92 -12.39 26.98
C SER A 6 -33.12 -13.18 26.44
N ASN A 7 -34.17 -12.48 26.04
CA ASN A 7 -35.40 -13.02 25.45
C ASN A 7 -35.44 -12.87 23.91
N ALA A 8 -34.41 -12.30 23.29
CA ALA A 8 -34.37 -12.17 21.83
C ALA A 8 -34.11 -13.53 21.16
N LEU A 9 -34.99 -13.91 20.25
CA LEU A 9 -34.86 -15.13 19.44
C LEU A 9 -34.14 -14.87 18.12
N SER A 10 -34.32 -13.67 17.57
CA SER A 10 -33.62 -13.19 16.39
C SER A 10 -33.57 -11.66 16.40
N TRP A 11 -32.77 -11.08 15.52
CA TRP A 11 -32.66 -9.64 15.40
C TRP A 11 -32.44 -9.21 13.96
N ARG A 12 -32.81 -7.96 13.67
CA ARG A 12 -32.58 -7.28 12.40
C ARG A 12 -31.68 -6.08 12.63
N VAL A 13 -30.92 -5.74 11.62
CA VAL A 13 -30.25 -4.45 11.52
C VAL A 13 -30.92 -3.67 10.39
N LEU A 14 -31.46 -2.53 10.74
CA LEU A 14 -32.02 -1.57 9.79
C LEU A 14 -30.96 -0.52 9.49
N ARG A 15 -30.87 -0.11 8.23
CA ARG A 15 -29.96 0.95 7.76
C ARG A 15 -30.72 2.00 6.95
N ASN A 16 -30.38 3.26 7.14
CA ASN A 16 -30.75 4.37 6.24
C ASN A 16 -29.71 5.49 6.31
N THR A 17 -29.89 6.55 5.52
CA THR A 17 -29.03 7.73 5.48
C THR A 17 -29.65 8.96 6.16
N THR A 18 -30.86 8.89 6.66
CA THR A 18 -31.58 10.02 7.25
C THR A 18 -31.64 9.98 8.77
N GLY A 19 -31.44 8.80 9.38
CA GLY A 19 -31.61 8.58 10.83
C GLY A 19 -33.08 8.47 11.27
N ASP A 20 -34.02 8.62 10.37
CA ASP A 20 -35.45 8.45 10.64
C ASP A 20 -35.88 7.01 10.32
N PHE A 21 -36.37 6.29 11.32
CA PHE A 21 -36.85 4.92 11.22
C PHE A 21 -38.35 4.84 11.49
N THR A 22 -39.04 5.98 11.62
CA THR A 22 -40.47 6.03 12.00
C THR A 22 -41.38 6.02 10.79
N ASP A 23 -40.92 6.45 9.63
CA ASP A 23 -41.70 6.57 8.43
C ASP A 23 -41.39 5.44 7.42
N ALA A 24 -42.41 4.75 6.95
CA ALA A 24 -42.31 3.75 5.89
C ALA A 24 -41.86 4.36 4.53
N SER A 25 -41.88 5.69 4.39
CA SER A 25 -41.38 6.42 3.23
C SER A 25 -39.85 6.66 3.27
N SER A 26 -39.22 6.56 4.44
CA SER A 26 -37.76 6.56 4.54
C SER A 26 -37.23 5.27 3.92
N ALA A 27 -36.23 5.36 3.07
CA ALA A 27 -35.59 4.19 2.44
C ALA A 27 -34.82 3.35 3.51
N VAL A 28 -35.57 2.68 4.37
CA VAL A 28 -35.07 1.79 5.40
C VAL A 28 -34.79 0.43 4.78
N GLU A 29 -33.54 0.01 4.81
CA GLU A 29 -33.13 -1.30 4.36
C GLU A 29 -32.94 -2.24 5.53
N VAL A 30 -33.43 -3.47 5.42
CA VAL A 30 -33.06 -4.57 6.31
C VAL A 30 -31.80 -5.19 5.75
N ILE A 31 -30.65 -4.89 6.36
CA ILE A 31 -29.35 -5.36 5.89
C ILE A 31 -28.94 -6.68 6.52
N TYR A 32 -29.56 -7.05 7.61
CA TYR A 32 -29.34 -8.32 8.29
C TYR A 32 -30.60 -8.78 9.03
N GLU A 33 -30.84 -10.09 9.02
CA GLU A 33 -31.81 -10.77 9.86
C GLU A 33 -31.26 -12.14 10.25
N GLY A 34 -31.16 -12.43 11.55
CA GLY A 34 -30.62 -13.69 12.05
C GLY A 34 -30.38 -13.69 13.54
N GLY A 35 -29.65 -14.68 14.01
CA GLY A 35 -29.29 -14.86 15.42
C GLY A 35 -27.81 -14.64 15.75
N GLU A 36 -26.99 -14.29 14.74
CA GLU A 36 -25.55 -14.09 14.94
C GLU A 36 -25.27 -12.84 15.77
N SER A 37 -24.31 -12.91 16.69
CA SER A 37 -23.96 -11.79 17.58
C SER A 37 -23.10 -10.71 16.90
N VAL A 38 -22.61 -10.99 15.71
CA VAL A 38 -21.76 -10.07 14.92
C VAL A 38 -22.26 -10.02 13.49
N PHE A 39 -22.40 -8.83 12.96
CA PHE A 39 -22.74 -8.59 11.58
C PHE A 39 -21.79 -7.52 11.00
N ILE A 40 -21.32 -7.74 9.77
CA ILE A 40 -20.48 -6.80 9.02
C ILE A 40 -21.25 -6.37 7.78
N ASP A 41 -21.55 -5.07 7.68
CA ASP A 41 -22.20 -4.50 6.50
C ASP A 41 -21.16 -4.24 5.41
N THR A 42 -21.22 -5.04 4.35
CA THR A 42 -20.32 -4.92 3.19
C THR A 42 -21.07 -4.53 1.91
N ALA A 43 -22.39 -4.45 1.95
CA ALA A 43 -23.21 -4.25 0.77
C ALA A 43 -23.71 -2.81 0.66
N GLY A 44 -23.39 -2.14 -0.44
CA GLY A 44 -23.97 -0.85 -0.79
C GLY A 44 -23.53 0.32 0.09
N VAL A 45 -22.46 0.19 0.88
CA VAL A 45 -21.88 1.30 1.64
C VAL A 45 -20.90 2.09 0.78
N SER A 46 -20.99 3.41 0.83
CA SER A 46 -20.17 4.33 0.06
C SER A 46 -19.28 5.16 0.98
N ASN A 47 -18.05 5.42 0.54
CA ASN A 47 -17.10 6.24 1.29
C ASN A 47 -17.63 7.68 1.49
N ALA A 48 -17.34 8.27 2.62
CA ALA A 48 -17.77 9.61 3.06
C ALA A 48 -19.29 9.78 3.22
N VAL A 49 -20.06 8.69 3.21
CA VAL A 49 -21.50 8.73 3.48
C VAL A 49 -21.77 8.32 4.92
N SER A 50 -22.65 9.08 5.59
CA SER A 50 -23.14 8.74 6.92
C SER A 50 -24.35 7.82 6.83
N TYR A 51 -24.26 6.69 7.50
CA TYR A 51 -25.36 5.74 7.64
C TYR A 51 -25.81 5.69 9.10
N PHE A 52 -27.08 5.43 9.28
CA PHE A 52 -27.67 5.19 10.59
C PHE A 52 -28.08 3.73 10.68
N TYR A 53 -27.65 3.07 11.73
CA TYR A 53 -27.95 1.67 11.99
C TYR A 53 -28.83 1.54 13.23
N LYS A 54 -29.95 0.82 13.11
CA LYS A 54 -30.86 0.56 14.21
C LYS A 54 -31.07 -0.94 14.39
N PRO A 55 -30.68 -1.53 15.51
CA PRO A 55 -31.04 -2.91 15.82
C PRO A 55 -32.51 -3.01 16.26
N VAL A 56 -33.18 -4.08 15.87
CA VAL A 56 -34.54 -4.43 16.26
C VAL A 56 -34.55 -5.89 16.64
N TYR A 57 -35.13 -6.23 17.77
CA TYR A 57 -35.13 -7.59 18.31
C TYR A 57 -36.51 -8.22 18.24
N PHE A 58 -36.54 -9.53 18.02
CA PHE A 58 -37.76 -10.34 17.98
C PHE A 58 -37.82 -11.26 19.19
N ASP A 59 -38.83 -11.13 20.01
CA ASP A 59 -39.06 -11.94 21.22
C ASP A 59 -39.91 -13.20 20.97
N GLY A 60 -40.24 -13.49 19.71
CA GLY A 60 -41.16 -14.57 19.30
C GLY A 60 -42.57 -14.12 19.08
N LYS A 61 -42.90 -12.85 19.36
CA LYS A 61 -44.24 -12.27 19.18
C LYS A 61 -44.22 -10.92 18.47
N VAL A 62 -43.31 -10.04 18.90
CA VAL A 62 -43.25 -8.66 18.41
C VAL A 62 -41.80 -8.28 18.14
N TRP A 63 -41.61 -7.40 17.16
CA TRP A 63 -40.33 -6.72 16.96
C TRP A 63 -40.21 -5.53 17.91
N ASP A 64 -39.22 -5.55 18.78
CA ASP A 64 -38.93 -4.44 19.68
C ASP A 64 -37.96 -3.47 18.99
N ASP A 65 -38.36 -2.22 18.83
CA ASP A 65 -37.65 -1.14 18.16
C ASP A 65 -37.17 -0.02 19.09
N GLN A 66 -37.20 -0.24 20.41
CA GLN A 66 -36.87 0.77 21.42
C GLN A 66 -35.39 1.19 21.41
N PHE A 67 -34.53 0.53 20.64
CA PHE A 67 -33.12 0.82 20.59
C PHE A 67 -32.84 2.05 19.72
N LEU A 68 -31.87 2.86 20.22
CA LEU A 68 -31.46 4.06 19.51
C LEU A 68 -30.64 3.70 18.27
N ALA A 69 -30.86 4.44 17.19
CA ALA A 69 -30.03 4.35 16.01
C ALA A 69 -28.64 4.96 16.31
N LYS A 70 -27.61 4.31 15.77
CA LYS A 70 -26.23 4.83 15.82
C LYS A 70 -25.83 5.32 14.42
N GLN A 71 -25.30 6.53 14.36
CA GLN A 71 -24.71 7.08 13.16
C GLN A 71 -23.27 6.58 12.99
N VAL A 72 -22.94 6.16 11.80
CA VAL A 72 -21.58 5.78 11.40
C VAL A 72 -21.28 6.44 10.05
N THR A 73 -20.18 7.16 9.97
CA THR A 73 -19.70 7.69 8.68
C THR A 73 -18.63 6.77 8.14
N VAL A 74 -18.84 6.28 6.93
CA VAL A 74 -17.84 5.45 6.26
C VAL A 74 -16.69 6.35 5.82
N ALA A 75 -15.53 6.18 6.44
CA ALA A 75 -14.33 6.90 6.04
C ALA A 75 -13.20 5.86 5.91
N ASN A 76 -12.86 5.53 4.66
CA ASN A 76 -11.68 4.74 4.35
C ASN A 76 -10.59 5.71 3.91
N SER A 77 -9.79 6.17 4.84
CA SER A 77 -8.54 6.83 4.51
C SER A 77 -7.39 5.86 4.79
N PHE A 78 -6.74 5.43 3.72
CA PHE A 78 -5.50 4.69 3.81
C PHE A 78 -4.37 5.67 3.57
N THR A 79 -3.38 5.67 4.44
CA THR A 79 -2.10 6.31 4.17
C THR A 79 -1.09 5.19 3.98
N ASP A 80 -0.57 5.09 2.76
CA ASP A 80 0.56 4.20 2.47
C ASP A 80 1.82 4.90 2.99
N VAL A 81 2.41 4.33 4.02
CA VAL A 81 3.69 4.79 4.59
C VAL A 81 4.84 3.86 4.19
N SER A 82 4.61 3.02 3.20
CA SER A 82 5.60 2.09 2.68
C SER A 82 6.79 2.83 2.07
N ILE A 83 7.95 2.23 2.21
CA ILE A 83 9.14 2.68 1.52
C ILE A 83 9.06 2.17 0.08
N ASP A 84 9.25 3.06 -0.89
CA ASP A 84 9.39 2.67 -2.29
C ASP A 84 10.86 2.38 -2.61
N PRO A 85 11.25 1.10 -2.76
CA PRO A 85 12.63 0.72 -3.09
C PRO A 85 13.10 1.31 -4.41
N LEU A 86 12.20 1.46 -5.40
CA LEU A 86 12.53 2.00 -6.71
C LEU A 86 13.03 3.43 -6.62
N LEU A 87 12.28 4.27 -5.90
CA LEU A 87 12.63 5.68 -5.72
C LEU A 87 13.91 5.83 -4.87
N CYS A 88 14.05 5.02 -3.81
CA CYS A 88 15.23 5.04 -2.97
C CYS A 88 16.50 4.71 -3.76
N VAL A 89 16.48 3.64 -4.56
CA VAL A 89 17.62 3.22 -5.38
C VAL A 89 17.89 4.23 -6.49
N ARG A 90 16.85 4.77 -7.16
CA ARG A 90 17.00 5.81 -8.19
C ARG A 90 17.74 7.02 -7.66
N ASP A 91 17.31 7.56 -6.53
CA ASP A 91 17.88 8.77 -5.97
C ASP A 91 19.36 8.58 -5.59
N ARG A 92 19.73 7.40 -5.08
CA ARG A 92 21.12 7.08 -4.77
C ARG A 92 21.97 6.89 -6.03
N LEU A 93 21.43 6.28 -7.07
CA LEU A 93 22.13 6.15 -8.36
C LEU A 93 22.32 7.53 -9.01
N ASP A 94 21.29 8.36 -9.04
CA ASP A 94 21.37 9.71 -9.60
C ASP A 94 22.47 10.52 -8.89
N LEU A 95 22.43 10.59 -7.57
CA LEU A 95 23.46 11.29 -6.79
C LEU A 95 24.86 10.72 -6.99
N GLY A 96 25.01 9.40 -6.94
CA GLY A 96 26.30 8.73 -7.01
C GLY A 96 26.96 8.81 -8.38
N LEU A 97 26.20 8.57 -9.44
CA LEU A 97 26.71 8.63 -10.82
C LEU A 97 27.07 10.07 -11.20
N ASN A 98 26.26 11.05 -10.83
CA ASN A 98 26.56 12.45 -11.07
C ASN A 98 27.77 12.95 -10.26
N ALA A 99 27.94 12.48 -9.03
CA ALA A 99 29.17 12.75 -8.26
C ALA A 99 30.42 12.17 -8.95
N MET A 100 30.32 10.96 -9.52
CA MET A 100 31.41 10.37 -10.29
C MET A 100 31.70 11.12 -11.59
N LEU A 101 30.67 11.62 -12.28
CA LEU A 101 30.79 12.47 -13.46
C LEU A 101 31.55 13.76 -13.12
N HIS A 102 31.14 14.48 -12.06
CA HIS A 102 31.80 15.70 -11.62
C HIS A 102 33.23 15.47 -11.13
N ALA A 103 33.53 14.28 -10.60
CA ALA A 103 34.88 13.90 -10.21
C ALA A 103 35.74 13.45 -11.43
N GLY A 104 35.23 13.49 -12.64
CA GLY A 104 35.96 13.07 -13.85
C GLY A 104 36.19 11.55 -13.96
N LYS A 105 35.48 10.75 -13.16
CA LYS A 105 35.57 9.28 -13.17
C LYS A 105 34.67 8.66 -14.24
N LEU A 106 33.64 9.37 -14.64
CA LEU A 106 32.73 9.04 -15.73
C LEU A 106 32.72 10.18 -16.75
N THR A 107 32.32 9.87 -17.96
CA THR A 107 32.13 10.86 -19.04
C THR A 107 30.71 10.74 -19.59
N HIS A 108 30.15 11.86 -19.97
CA HIS A 108 28.86 11.92 -20.65
C HIS A 108 28.87 13.05 -21.68
N PRO A 109 28.27 12.89 -22.88
CA PRO A 109 28.30 13.91 -23.93
C PRO A 109 27.79 15.27 -23.50
N SER A 110 26.77 15.32 -22.64
CA SER A 110 26.25 16.58 -22.10
C SER A 110 27.17 17.25 -21.08
N ASN A 111 28.13 16.52 -20.48
CA ASN A 111 28.96 16.93 -19.35
C ASN A 111 28.18 17.49 -18.14
N ALA A 112 26.87 17.35 -18.12
CA ALA A 112 26.01 17.92 -17.09
C ALA A 112 25.46 16.87 -16.13
N VAL A 113 24.80 15.85 -16.68
CA VAL A 113 24.04 14.85 -15.89
C VAL A 113 24.06 13.52 -16.62
N ILE A 114 24.18 12.43 -15.88
CA ILE A 114 23.91 11.07 -16.36
C ILE A 114 22.44 10.78 -16.05
N PRO A 115 21.60 10.60 -17.07
CA PRO A 115 20.16 10.38 -16.83
C PRO A 115 19.90 9.03 -16.13
N VAL A 116 19.10 9.04 -15.07
CA VAL A 116 18.54 7.86 -14.43
C VAL A 116 17.03 7.87 -14.62
N LEU A 117 16.54 7.06 -15.55
CA LEU A 117 15.16 7.07 -16.03
C LEU A 117 14.36 5.91 -15.44
N LEU A 118 13.07 6.12 -15.19
CA LEU A 118 12.12 5.08 -14.76
C LEU A 118 11.37 4.43 -15.94
N SER A 119 11.73 4.78 -17.16
CA SER A 119 11.14 4.24 -18.38
C SER A 119 12.24 3.88 -19.38
N SER A 120 11.90 3.02 -20.33
CA SER A 120 12.81 2.73 -21.45
C SER A 120 13.17 3.99 -22.23
N PRO A 121 14.42 4.12 -22.70
CA PRO A 121 14.85 5.31 -23.42
C PRO A 121 14.13 5.41 -24.77
N GLN A 122 13.76 6.62 -25.15
CA GLN A 122 13.37 6.93 -26.52
C GLN A 122 14.65 7.20 -27.31
N PHE A 123 15.02 6.29 -28.22
CA PHE A 123 16.32 6.29 -28.87
C PHE A 123 16.58 7.53 -29.75
N GLU A 124 15.55 8.17 -30.25
CA GLU A 124 15.66 9.38 -31.09
C GLU A 124 16.20 10.58 -30.32
N ASP A 125 15.83 10.68 -29.01
CA ASP A 125 16.18 11.80 -28.14
C ASP A 125 17.19 11.44 -27.06
N ALA A 126 17.53 10.16 -26.91
CA ALA A 126 18.37 9.68 -25.83
C ALA A 126 19.85 10.01 -26.06
N GLN A 127 20.48 10.60 -25.06
CA GLN A 127 21.94 10.75 -25.00
C GLN A 127 22.53 9.62 -24.15
N PHE A 128 23.38 8.82 -24.78
CA PHE A 128 24.09 7.74 -24.11
C PHE A 128 25.42 8.21 -23.54
N PRO A 129 25.91 7.64 -22.45
CA PRO A 129 25.31 6.55 -21.66
C PRO A 129 24.18 7.03 -20.74
N LEU A 130 23.23 6.16 -20.46
CA LEU A 130 22.15 6.43 -19.51
C LEU A 130 21.82 5.16 -18.69
N VAL A 131 21.07 5.34 -17.63
CA VAL A 131 20.60 4.24 -16.75
C VAL A 131 19.09 4.24 -16.72
N THR A 132 18.49 3.06 -16.84
CA THR A 132 17.04 2.87 -16.61
C THR A 132 16.79 1.98 -15.44
N LEU A 133 15.76 2.29 -14.68
CA LEU A 133 15.27 1.50 -13.54
C LEU A 133 13.82 1.11 -13.77
N HIS A 134 13.49 -0.13 -13.47
CA HIS A 134 12.09 -0.57 -13.39
C HIS A 134 11.93 -1.73 -12.39
N VAL A 135 10.70 -1.94 -11.93
CA VAL A 135 10.35 -3.08 -11.09
C VAL A 135 10.14 -4.29 -11.99
N GLU A 136 10.94 -5.35 -11.80
CA GLU A 136 10.72 -6.64 -12.46
C GLU A 136 9.67 -7.46 -11.74
N HIS A 137 9.77 -7.47 -10.41
CA HIS A 137 8.90 -8.26 -9.56
C HIS A 137 8.67 -7.55 -8.24
N ASN A 138 7.42 -7.60 -7.80
CA ASN A 138 7.03 -7.10 -6.49
C ASN A 138 6.01 -8.07 -5.89
N GLN A 139 6.38 -8.70 -4.78
CA GLN A 139 5.55 -9.71 -4.13
C GLN A 139 5.38 -9.39 -2.65
N VAL A 140 4.15 -9.25 -2.23
CA VAL A 140 3.80 -9.11 -0.82
C VAL A 140 3.73 -10.50 -0.19
N ASP A 141 4.50 -10.72 0.87
CA ASP A 141 4.41 -11.95 1.63
C ASP A 141 3.11 -12.00 2.43
N ASN A 142 2.45 -13.17 2.39
CA ASN A 142 1.20 -13.39 3.13
C ASN A 142 1.40 -13.47 4.66
N PHE A 143 2.63 -13.46 5.14
CA PHE A 143 2.95 -13.39 6.57
C PHE A 143 2.99 -11.93 6.99
N GLY A 144 1.86 -11.42 7.44
CA GLY A 144 1.80 -10.09 8.02
C GLY A 144 2.65 -10.01 9.29
N LEU A 145 3.27 -8.86 9.55
CA LEU A 145 3.97 -8.56 10.79
C LEU A 145 3.03 -8.53 11.99
N GLY A 146 1.75 -8.74 11.75
CA GLY A 146 0.70 -8.66 12.74
C GLY A 146 -0.03 -7.32 12.70
N TYR A 147 -0.89 -7.18 13.67
CA TYR A 147 -1.81 -6.08 13.83
C TYR A 147 -1.36 -5.31 15.06
N ALA A 148 -0.86 -4.12 14.89
CA ALA A 148 -0.55 -3.23 16.00
C ALA A 148 -1.75 -2.33 16.25
N LEU A 149 -2.43 -2.55 17.39
CA LEU A 149 -3.43 -1.64 17.91
C LEU A 149 -2.70 -0.57 18.73
N ALA A 150 -2.45 0.58 18.17
CA ALA A 150 -2.26 1.79 18.95
C ALA A 150 -3.63 2.45 19.16
N ASP A 151 -3.83 3.13 20.26
CA ASP A 151 -5.14 3.55 20.81
C ASP A 151 -6.16 4.18 19.82
N ASP A 152 -5.77 4.62 18.63
CA ASP A 152 -6.65 5.19 17.61
C ASP A 152 -6.21 4.91 16.15
N VAL A 153 -5.20 4.06 15.92
CA VAL A 153 -4.63 3.82 14.59
C VAL A 153 -4.39 2.34 14.39
N ASP A 154 -5.01 1.79 13.35
CA ASP A 154 -4.72 0.42 12.91
C ASP A 154 -3.57 0.46 11.90
N GLU A 155 -2.46 -0.16 12.27
CA GLU A 155 -1.31 -0.34 11.38
C GLU A 155 -1.25 -1.79 10.90
N PHE A 156 -1.24 -1.94 9.57
CA PHE A 156 -1.03 -3.23 8.92
C PHE A 156 0.34 -3.23 8.27
N GLY A 157 1.18 -4.16 8.67
CA GLY A 157 2.51 -4.31 8.12
C GLY A 157 2.69 -5.66 7.43
N TRP A 158 3.34 -5.63 6.26
CA TRP A 158 3.77 -6.82 5.52
C TRP A 158 5.20 -6.65 5.06
N TYR A 159 5.87 -7.78 4.84
CA TYR A 159 7.11 -7.76 4.08
C TYR A 159 6.81 -7.85 2.59
N THR A 160 7.46 -7.01 1.82
CA THR A 160 7.38 -7.01 0.38
C THR A 160 8.75 -7.33 -0.19
N GLN A 161 8.82 -8.38 -0.99
CA GLN A 161 10.01 -8.70 -1.77
C GLN A 161 9.96 -7.95 -3.08
N SER A 162 10.94 -7.09 -3.32
CA SER A 162 11.06 -6.30 -4.54
C SER A 162 12.31 -6.69 -5.31
N GLN A 163 12.16 -6.84 -6.61
CA GLN A 163 13.27 -7.03 -7.54
C GLN A 163 13.25 -5.93 -8.57
N LEU A 164 14.33 -5.16 -8.62
CA LEU A 164 14.51 -4.06 -9.54
C LEU A 164 15.53 -4.44 -10.61
N SER A 165 15.27 -4.08 -11.84
CA SER A 165 16.25 -4.12 -12.93
C SER A 165 16.81 -2.74 -13.18
N ILE A 166 18.14 -2.63 -13.13
CA ILE A 166 18.92 -1.43 -13.37
C ILE A 166 19.73 -1.69 -14.64
N THR A 167 19.34 -1.09 -15.74
CA THR A 167 20.02 -1.30 -17.02
C THR A 167 20.86 -0.08 -17.40
N CYS A 168 22.17 -0.27 -17.52
CA CYS A 168 23.06 0.72 -18.10
C CYS A 168 23.09 0.54 -19.60
N TRP A 169 22.82 1.62 -20.33
CA TRP A 169 22.81 1.65 -21.78
C TRP A 169 24.02 2.43 -22.31
N SER A 170 24.78 1.85 -23.21
CA SER A 170 25.91 2.51 -23.86
C SER A 170 26.07 2.10 -25.33
N LEU A 171 26.87 2.85 -26.05
CA LEU A 171 27.14 2.60 -27.49
C LEU A 171 28.49 1.89 -27.69
N ASN A 172 29.25 1.60 -26.65
CA ASN A 172 30.48 0.80 -26.74
C ASN A 172 30.71 -0.05 -25.49
N GLY A 173 31.47 -1.12 -25.66
CA GLY A 173 31.72 -2.10 -24.61
C GLY A 173 32.58 -1.58 -23.45
N ASP A 174 33.52 -0.67 -23.69
CA ASP A 174 34.38 -0.13 -22.63
C ASP A 174 33.60 0.81 -21.71
N GLU A 175 32.75 1.63 -22.28
CA GLU A 175 31.83 2.51 -21.56
C GLU A 175 30.85 1.68 -20.72
N ARG A 176 30.24 0.62 -21.30
CA ARG A 176 29.40 -0.33 -20.56
C ARG A 176 30.13 -0.87 -19.32
N ASN A 177 31.39 -1.34 -19.49
CA ASN A 177 32.18 -1.90 -18.41
C ASN A 177 32.47 -0.86 -17.32
N LEU A 178 32.70 0.39 -17.69
CA LEU A 178 32.91 1.49 -16.76
C LEU A 178 31.65 1.79 -15.96
N PHE A 179 30.51 1.90 -16.64
CA PHE A 179 29.21 2.16 -16.00
C PHE A 179 28.76 1.00 -15.12
N ARG A 180 28.96 -0.24 -15.53
CA ARG A 180 28.69 -1.41 -14.71
C ARG A 180 29.42 -1.34 -13.36
N LYS A 181 30.72 -0.99 -13.40
CA LYS A 181 31.54 -0.83 -12.17
C LYS A 181 31.05 0.35 -11.33
N ALA A 182 30.65 1.45 -11.98
CA ALA A 182 30.16 2.64 -11.29
C ALA A 182 28.83 2.36 -10.57
N VAL A 183 27.86 1.75 -11.25
CA VAL A 183 26.58 1.37 -10.64
C VAL A 183 26.81 0.43 -9.44
N LYS A 184 27.65 -0.60 -9.61
CA LYS A 184 27.99 -1.49 -8.50
C LYS A 184 28.61 -0.73 -7.32
N ALA A 185 29.56 0.17 -7.59
CA ALA A 185 30.20 0.95 -6.55
C ALA A 185 29.23 1.86 -5.80
N VAL A 186 28.30 2.52 -6.53
CA VAL A 186 27.26 3.36 -5.93
C VAL A 186 26.33 2.52 -5.06
N LEU A 187 25.86 1.37 -5.54
CA LEU A 187 24.99 0.50 -4.76
C LEU A 187 25.68 0.02 -3.47
N LEU A 188 26.90 -0.50 -3.57
CA LEU A 188 27.63 -1.00 -2.42
C LEU A 188 27.96 0.10 -1.39
N ALA A 189 28.30 1.31 -1.86
CA ALA A 189 28.57 2.45 -0.99
C ALA A 189 27.33 2.96 -0.24
N ASN A 190 26.14 2.61 -0.71
CA ASN A 190 24.88 3.03 -0.10
C ASN A 190 24.14 1.92 0.67
N PHE A 191 24.76 0.77 0.91
CA PHE A 191 24.10 -0.32 1.65
C PHE A 191 23.63 0.10 3.04
N GLU A 192 24.42 0.86 3.78
CA GLU A 192 24.01 1.38 5.08
C GLU A 192 22.82 2.35 4.97
N VAL A 193 22.77 3.13 3.89
CA VAL A 193 21.65 4.06 3.64
C VAL A 193 20.39 3.29 3.29
N PHE A 194 20.51 2.23 2.51
CA PHE A 194 19.37 1.36 2.17
C PHE A 194 18.86 0.62 3.40
N ASP A 195 19.74 0.08 4.24
CA ASP A 195 19.38 -0.57 5.49
C ASP A 195 18.66 0.41 6.44
N PHE A 196 19.21 1.61 6.60
CA PHE A 196 18.57 2.68 7.38
C PHE A 196 17.22 3.11 6.80
N ALA A 197 17.07 3.08 5.49
CA ALA A 197 15.80 3.31 4.81
C ALA A 197 14.81 2.11 4.93
N GLY A 198 15.20 1.00 5.57
CA GLY A 198 14.36 -0.18 5.76
C GLY A 198 14.36 -1.17 4.60
N LEU A 199 15.34 -1.09 3.68
CA LEU A 199 15.56 -2.10 2.66
C LEU A 199 16.48 -3.19 3.22
N LEU A 200 15.92 -4.35 3.48
CA LEU A 200 16.59 -5.48 4.12
C LEU A 200 16.98 -6.55 3.10
N GLN A 201 17.86 -7.46 3.46
CA GLN A 201 18.23 -8.64 2.66
C GLN A 201 18.62 -8.29 1.21
N ILE A 202 19.45 -7.25 1.06
CA ILE A 202 19.83 -6.76 -0.25
C ILE A 202 20.76 -7.77 -0.96
N ASP A 203 20.39 -8.13 -2.19
CA ASP A 203 21.22 -8.90 -3.12
C ASP A 203 21.40 -8.13 -4.43
N VAL A 204 22.63 -8.19 -4.98
CA VAL A 204 22.99 -7.47 -6.21
C VAL A 204 23.69 -8.42 -7.16
N GLN A 205 23.08 -8.66 -8.30
CA GLN A 205 23.62 -9.50 -9.37
C GLN A 205 23.82 -8.67 -10.63
N GLN A 206 24.88 -8.95 -11.40
CA GLN A 206 25.15 -8.22 -12.64
C GLN A 206 25.37 -9.19 -13.80
N SER A 207 24.84 -8.83 -14.96
CA SER A 207 25.04 -9.50 -16.23
C SER A 207 25.25 -8.50 -17.36
N ASP A 208 25.91 -8.93 -18.42
CA ASP A 208 26.09 -8.12 -19.62
C ASP A 208 25.22 -8.67 -20.75
N ARG A 209 24.68 -7.76 -21.56
CA ARG A 209 23.92 -8.09 -22.75
C ARG A 209 24.34 -7.18 -23.89
N GLU A 210 24.35 -7.74 -25.09
CA GLU A 210 24.64 -7.00 -26.33
C GLU A 210 23.49 -7.21 -27.31
N GLU A 211 23.05 -6.14 -27.92
CA GLU A 211 21.94 -6.20 -28.88
C GLU A 211 22.31 -5.38 -30.12
N PHE A 212 22.28 -6.05 -31.26
CA PHE A 212 22.74 -5.47 -32.53
C PHE A 212 21.61 -5.32 -33.58
N THR A 213 20.43 -5.85 -33.28
CA THR A 213 19.35 -5.96 -34.28
C THR A 213 18.06 -5.27 -33.87
N LEU A 214 17.77 -5.16 -32.60
CA LEU A 214 16.49 -4.61 -32.10
C LEU A 214 16.47 -3.09 -32.06
N TYR A 215 17.66 -2.46 -32.05
CA TYR A 215 17.79 -1.01 -31.91
C TYR A 215 18.47 -0.39 -33.13
N PRO A 216 18.28 0.90 -33.39
CA PRO A 216 18.88 1.58 -34.54
C PRO A 216 20.42 1.54 -34.58
N TRP A 217 21.05 1.37 -33.42
CA TRP A 217 22.50 1.25 -33.24
C TRP A 217 22.87 0.05 -32.42
N PRO A 218 24.07 -0.51 -32.57
CA PRO A 218 24.60 -1.51 -31.68
C PRO A 218 24.55 -1.00 -30.23
N THR A 219 23.92 -1.74 -29.38
CA THR A 219 23.68 -1.33 -27.98
C THR A 219 24.35 -2.32 -27.04
N TYR A 220 25.18 -1.78 -26.16
CA TYR A 220 25.88 -2.54 -25.12
C TYR A 220 25.23 -2.24 -23.79
N MET A 221 24.63 -3.26 -23.18
CA MET A 221 23.88 -3.11 -21.94
C MET A 221 24.57 -3.87 -20.82
N SER A 222 24.50 -3.34 -19.61
CA SER A 222 24.77 -4.08 -18.39
C SER A 222 23.53 -4.01 -17.51
N GLU A 223 23.00 -5.16 -17.21
CA GLU A 223 21.84 -5.31 -16.32
C GLU A 223 22.34 -5.62 -14.91
N THR A 224 21.89 -4.84 -13.94
CA THR A 224 22.08 -5.09 -12.52
C THR A 224 20.73 -5.38 -11.91
N ARG A 225 20.57 -6.58 -11.37
CA ARG A 225 19.39 -6.98 -10.62
C ARG A 225 19.63 -6.67 -9.15
N PHE A 226 18.78 -5.84 -8.59
CA PHE A 226 18.78 -5.46 -7.19
C PHE A 226 17.54 -6.03 -6.53
N SER A 227 17.73 -6.93 -5.58
CA SER A 227 16.62 -7.53 -4.83
C SER A 227 16.70 -7.09 -3.37
N CYS A 228 15.55 -6.78 -2.80
CA CYS A 228 15.46 -6.42 -1.38
C CYS A 228 14.12 -6.83 -0.79
N VAL A 229 14.05 -6.84 0.53
CA VAL A 229 12.82 -6.94 1.31
C VAL A 229 12.57 -5.60 1.97
N SER A 230 11.40 -5.05 1.79
CA SER A 230 10.98 -3.80 2.44
C SER A 230 9.73 -4.00 3.28
N LEU A 231 9.54 -3.14 4.27
CA LEU A 231 8.31 -3.09 5.04
C LEU A 231 7.27 -2.29 4.24
N THR A 232 6.14 -2.93 3.96
CA THR A 232 4.94 -2.26 3.46
C THR A 232 4.01 -2.03 4.64
N ALA A 233 3.67 -0.79 4.93
CA ALA A 233 2.78 -0.45 6.02
C ALA A 233 1.65 0.45 5.54
N LEU A 234 0.43 0.03 5.85
CA LEU A 234 -0.77 0.83 5.63
C LEU A 234 -1.28 1.31 6.98
N VAL A 235 -1.35 2.60 7.14
CA VAL A 235 -1.99 3.24 8.29
C VAL A 235 -3.44 3.52 7.93
N MET A 236 -4.35 2.86 8.63
CA MET A 236 -5.77 3.15 8.54
C MET A 236 -6.13 4.10 9.68
N THR A 237 -6.55 5.31 9.33
CA THR A 237 -7.25 6.13 10.31
C THR A 237 -8.62 5.50 10.52
N GLN A 238 -8.86 4.96 11.71
CA GLN A 238 -10.13 4.34 12.03
C GLN A 238 -11.26 5.33 11.82
N SER A 239 -12.11 5.04 10.86
CA SER A 239 -13.51 5.38 11.02
C SER A 239 -14.09 4.41 12.03
N PRO A 240 -14.94 4.84 12.95
CA PRO A 240 -15.53 4.01 13.99
C PRO A 240 -16.52 2.94 13.46
N LEU A 241 -16.22 2.35 12.31
CA LEU A 241 -16.98 1.24 11.71
C LEU A 241 -17.02 -0.01 12.60
N LEU A 242 -16.10 -0.08 13.55
CA LEU A 242 -16.00 -1.20 14.51
C LEU A 242 -16.25 -0.80 15.97
N GLU A 243 -16.71 0.40 16.23
CA GLU A 243 -17.25 0.64 17.55
C GLU A 243 -18.44 -0.29 17.78
N ILE A 244 -18.17 -1.30 18.57
CA ILE A 244 -19.14 -2.25 19.11
C ILE A 244 -20.35 -1.45 19.59
N ILE A 245 -21.50 -1.65 18.99
CA ILE A 245 -22.76 -1.16 19.54
C ILE A 245 -23.00 -1.99 20.81
N THR A 246 -22.42 -1.57 21.92
CA THR A 246 -22.70 -2.15 23.22
C THR A 246 -24.06 -1.60 23.64
N VAL A 247 -25.11 -2.36 23.40
CA VAL A 247 -26.41 -2.08 23.99
C VAL A 247 -26.30 -2.45 25.46
N THR A 248 -25.95 -1.48 26.29
CA THR A 248 -26.04 -1.64 27.73
C THR A 248 -27.52 -1.71 28.10
N ASN A 249 -27.96 -2.84 28.58
CA ASN A 249 -29.32 -3.02 29.05
C ASN A 249 -29.52 -2.13 30.33
N VAL A 250 -30.17 -0.99 30.17
CA VAL A 250 -30.42 -0.03 31.29
C VAL A 250 -31.51 -0.53 32.23
N ASN A 251 -32.06 -1.73 32.00
CA ASN A 251 -33.23 -2.22 32.73
C ASN A 251 -32.92 -3.06 33.97
N ASP A 252 -31.66 -3.18 34.41
CA ASP A 252 -31.35 -3.96 35.64
C ASP A 252 -31.39 -3.16 36.96
N GLU A 253 -31.82 -1.90 36.95
CA GLU A 253 -31.89 -1.07 38.17
C GLU A 253 -33.32 -0.77 38.70
N ILE A 254 -34.38 -1.45 38.20
CA ILE A 254 -35.70 -1.26 38.76
C ILE A 254 -36.24 -2.60 39.30
N THR A 255 -35.62 -3.13 40.33
CA THR A 255 -36.27 -3.98 41.33
C THR A 255 -35.35 -4.18 42.55
N ARG A 256 -35.40 -3.22 43.45
CA ARG A 256 -35.26 -3.44 44.91
C ARG A 256 -36.01 -2.36 45.66
#